data_e8dd2bb0e3ef52ebc9b6c66f621561f2
#
_entry.id   e8dd2bb0e3ef52ebc9b6c66f621561f2
#
_cell.length_a   1.000
_cell.length_b   1.000
_cell.length_c   1.000
_cell.angle_alpha   90.00
_cell.angle_beta   90.00
_cell.angle_gamma   90.00
#
_symmetry.space_group_name_H-M   'P 1'
#
loop_
_entity.id
_entity.type
_entity.pdbx_description
1 polymer ?
#
loop_
_entity_poly.entity_id
_entity_poly.type
_entity_poly.pdbx_seq_one_letter_code
_entity_poly.pdbx_strand_id
1 'polypeptide(L)'
;MILDFLTKTGGESIGYFLIVEFKDTETTILHKVLSVIRGCAEMEKYKIDLPDETTFLGLSIFPDQRRILVEGKEIYFTHHEFDMILFLARHPGQVFSREQLYEAVWDDIPVSVYAKVMCMISSIRQKLKSCTDKEYIQTVWGVGYRFDPGT
;
A
#
# COMPACT_ATOMS: atom_id res chain seq x y z
N MET A 1 -11.74 13.58 3.19
CA MET A 1 -12.43 12.29 2.96
C MET A 1 -13.84 12.42 3.46
N ILE A 2 -14.84 12.17 2.62
CA ILE A 2 -16.27 12.23 2.98
C ILE A 2 -16.72 10.79 3.20
N LEU A 3 -17.14 10.46 4.41
CA LEU A 3 -17.75 9.17 4.75
C LEU A 3 -19.26 9.37 4.85
N ASP A 4 -20.01 8.72 3.97
CA ASP A 4 -21.48 8.74 3.97
C ASP A 4 -21.99 7.51 4.75
N PHE A 5 -22.68 7.75 5.87
CA PHE A 5 -23.28 6.70 6.68
C PHE A 5 -24.79 6.73 6.53
N LEU A 6 -25.34 5.73 5.86
CA LEU A 6 -26.77 5.49 5.78
C LEU A 6 -27.18 4.44 6.84
N THR A 7 -27.83 4.87 7.91
CA THR A 7 -28.48 3.95 8.84
C THR A 7 -29.94 3.84 8.51
N LYS A 8 -30.44 2.62 8.39
CA LYS A 8 -31.85 2.34 8.13
C LYS A 8 -32.50 1.87 9.42
N THR A 9 -33.31 2.74 10.04
CA THR A 9 -34.18 2.37 11.15
C THR A 9 -35.63 2.63 10.77
N GLY A 10 -36.44 1.58 10.73
CA GLY A 10 -37.90 1.70 10.72
C GLY A 10 -38.53 2.44 9.54
N GLY A 11 -37.97 2.30 8.31
CA GLY A 11 -38.61 2.83 7.10
C GLY A 11 -38.10 4.20 6.63
N GLU A 12 -37.37 4.95 7.43
CA GLU A 12 -36.73 6.21 7.04
C GLU A 12 -35.22 6.05 7.04
N SER A 13 -34.57 6.46 5.96
CA SER A 13 -33.10 6.48 5.86
C SER A 13 -32.59 7.78 6.45
N ILE A 14 -31.91 7.70 7.60
CA ILE A 14 -31.18 8.85 8.17
C ILE A 14 -29.75 8.75 7.71
N GLY A 15 -29.32 9.68 6.85
CA GLY A 15 -27.93 9.78 6.41
C GLY A 15 -27.11 10.64 7.36
N TYR A 16 -25.97 10.14 7.78
CA TYR A 16 -25.00 10.94 8.52
C TYR A 16 -23.74 11.10 7.67
N PHE A 17 -23.27 12.34 7.56
CA PHE A 17 -22.01 12.66 6.90
C PHE A 17 -20.96 12.95 7.95
N LEU A 18 -19.86 12.20 7.93
CA LEU A 18 -18.70 12.49 8.74
C LEU A 18 -17.57 12.97 7.81
N ILE A 19 -17.22 14.24 7.92
CA ILE A 19 -16.06 14.80 7.23
C ILE A 19 -14.94 14.89 8.26
N VAL A 20 -13.84 14.16 8.03
CA VAL A 20 -12.66 14.21 8.88
C VAL A 20 -11.48 14.64 8.03
N GLU A 21 -10.89 15.78 8.34
CA GLU A 21 -9.63 16.23 7.77
C GLU A 21 -8.47 15.73 8.63
N PHE A 22 -7.55 15.03 8.02
CA PHE A 22 -6.29 14.62 8.63
C PHE A 22 -5.13 15.37 7.97
N LYS A 23 -4.19 15.85 8.77
CA LYS A 23 -2.91 16.30 8.25
C LYS A 23 -2.08 15.07 7.87
N ASP A 24 -1.19 15.22 6.89
CA ASP A 24 -0.39 14.12 6.31
C ASP A 24 0.38 13.25 7.33
N THR A 25 0.56 13.74 8.56
CA THR A 25 1.25 13.04 9.65
C THR A 25 0.33 12.14 10.51
N GLU A 26 -0.99 12.12 10.26
CA GLU A 26 -1.98 11.49 11.15
C GLU A 26 -2.58 10.18 10.59
N THR A 27 -1.91 9.55 9.64
CA THR A 27 -2.35 8.27 9.03
C THR A 27 -2.60 7.16 10.07
N THR A 28 -1.84 7.15 11.17
CA THR A 28 -2.01 6.20 12.28
C THR A 28 -3.36 6.37 12.99
N ILE A 29 -3.84 7.62 13.13
CA ILE A 29 -5.15 7.91 13.74
C ILE A 29 -6.27 7.47 12.80
N LEU A 30 -6.13 7.74 11.50
CA LEU A 30 -7.06 7.27 10.48
C LEU A 30 -7.22 5.74 10.51
N HIS A 31 -6.11 5.00 10.55
CA HIS A 31 -6.14 3.53 10.66
C HIS A 31 -6.84 3.06 11.94
N LYS A 32 -6.63 3.71 13.07
CA LYS A 32 -7.32 3.39 14.33
C LYS A 32 -8.82 3.67 14.25
N VAL A 33 -9.22 4.80 13.71
CA VAL A 33 -10.64 5.15 13.51
C VAL A 33 -11.31 4.14 12.57
N LEU A 34 -10.67 3.80 11.45
CA LEU A 34 -11.17 2.81 10.52
C LEU A 34 -11.27 1.40 11.13
N SER A 35 -10.33 1.02 12.02
CA SER A 35 -10.38 -0.29 12.70
C SER A 35 -11.55 -0.36 13.68
N VAL A 36 -11.86 0.73 14.39
CA VAL A 36 -13.01 0.82 15.29
C VAL A 36 -14.32 0.76 14.50
N ILE A 37 -14.41 1.50 13.40
CA ILE A 37 -15.59 1.50 12.53
C ILE A 37 -15.82 0.10 11.93
N ARG A 38 -14.77 -0.59 11.47
CA ARG A 38 -14.85 -1.96 10.94
C ARG A 38 -15.23 -3.00 11.98
N GLY A 39 -14.97 -2.74 13.27
CA GLY A 39 -15.33 -3.63 14.38
C GLY A 39 -16.81 -3.55 14.79
N CYS A 40 -17.60 -2.62 14.26
CA CYS A 40 -19.03 -2.55 14.52
C CYS A 40 -19.77 -3.56 13.65
N ALA A 41 -20.36 -4.58 14.26
CA ALA A 41 -21.00 -5.73 13.59
C ALA A 41 -22.11 -5.36 12.56
N GLU A 42 -22.73 -4.19 12.69
CA GLU A 42 -23.73 -3.71 11.73
C GLU A 42 -23.13 -3.12 10.45
N MET A 43 -21.83 -2.81 10.44
CA MET A 43 -21.15 -2.21 9.30
C MET A 43 -20.58 -3.24 8.31
N GLU A 44 -20.61 -4.54 8.61
CA GLU A 44 -20.24 -5.60 7.65
C GLU A 44 -21.09 -5.61 6.38
N LYS A 45 -22.27 -4.96 6.42
CA LYS A 45 -23.16 -4.84 5.25
C LYS A 45 -22.75 -3.72 4.27
N TYR A 46 -21.89 -2.83 4.69
CA TYR A 46 -21.45 -1.73 3.86
C TYR A 46 -20.00 -1.94 3.47
N LYS A 47 -19.80 -2.37 2.24
CA LYS A 47 -18.48 -2.35 1.61
C LYS A 47 -18.09 -0.89 1.47
N ILE A 48 -17.29 -0.39 2.41
CA ILE A 48 -16.64 0.91 2.23
C ILE A 48 -15.57 0.64 1.17
N ASP A 49 -15.90 0.92 -0.08
CA ASP A 49 -14.92 0.99 -1.17
C ASP A 49 -14.08 2.26 -0.93
N LEU A 50 -13.25 2.20 0.12
CA LEU A 50 -12.11 3.12 0.18
C LEU A 50 -11.25 2.76 -1.04
N PRO A 51 -10.87 3.75 -1.85
CA PRO A 51 -9.87 3.47 -2.87
C PRO A 51 -8.72 2.76 -2.17
N ASP A 52 -8.32 1.62 -2.70
CA ASP A 52 -7.20 0.82 -2.17
C ASP A 52 -5.88 1.57 -2.45
N GLU A 53 -5.89 2.86 -2.04
CA GLU A 53 -4.77 3.77 -2.19
C GLU A 53 -3.85 3.59 -1.00
N THR A 54 -2.66 3.12 -1.27
CA THR A 54 -1.60 3.02 -0.27
C THR A 54 -0.71 4.24 -0.42
N THR A 55 -0.92 5.25 0.44
CA THR A 55 -0.18 6.51 0.41
C THR A 55 0.83 6.59 1.54
N PHE A 56 2.06 6.91 1.19
CA PHE A 56 3.17 7.19 2.08
C PHE A 56 3.75 8.57 1.78
N LEU A 57 4.67 9.03 2.59
CA LEU A 57 5.31 10.33 2.38
C LEU A 57 6.02 10.39 1.01
N GLY A 58 5.37 11.06 0.03
CA GLY A 58 5.87 11.22 -1.34
C GLY A 58 5.66 10.02 -2.26
N LEU A 59 4.98 8.95 -1.81
CA LEU A 59 4.66 7.78 -2.64
C LEU A 59 3.18 7.44 -2.52
N SER A 60 2.46 7.42 -3.64
CA SER A 60 1.06 6.98 -3.73
C SER A 60 0.95 5.81 -4.70
N ILE A 61 0.36 4.72 -4.25
CA ILE A 61 0.14 3.50 -5.05
C ILE A 61 -1.36 3.34 -5.24
N PHE A 62 -1.80 3.20 -6.49
CA PHE A 62 -3.18 2.98 -6.91
C PHE A 62 -3.31 1.58 -7.49
N PRO A 63 -3.65 0.56 -6.68
CA PRO A 63 -3.66 -0.83 -7.11
C PRO A 63 -4.60 -1.09 -8.27
N ASP A 64 -5.82 -0.58 -8.23
CA ASP A 64 -6.85 -0.78 -9.25
C ASP A 64 -6.46 -0.20 -10.62
N GLN A 65 -5.67 0.88 -10.59
CA GLN A 65 -5.18 1.55 -11.81
C GLN A 65 -3.78 1.06 -12.21
N ARG A 66 -3.14 0.25 -11.38
CA ARG A 66 -1.73 -0.16 -11.51
C ARG A 66 -0.78 1.02 -11.73
N ARG A 67 -1.03 2.12 -11.01
CA ARG A 67 -0.27 3.38 -11.11
C ARG A 67 0.47 3.68 -9.82
N ILE A 68 1.63 4.30 -9.96
CA ILE A 68 2.44 4.77 -8.84
C ILE A 68 2.86 6.20 -9.11
N LEU A 69 2.62 7.09 -8.14
CA LEU A 69 3.11 8.45 -8.13
C LEU A 69 4.24 8.57 -7.09
N VAL A 70 5.33 9.20 -7.48
CA VAL A 70 6.45 9.55 -6.59
C VAL A 70 6.65 11.05 -6.64
N GLU A 71 6.56 11.72 -5.51
CA GLU A 71 6.55 13.19 -5.38
C GLU A 71 5.56 13.84 -6.38
N GLY A 72 4.37 13.22 -6.53
CA GLY A 72 3.32 13.67 -7.44
C GLY A 72 3.55 13.37 -8.92
N LYS A 73 4.68 12.75 -9.29
CA LYS A 73 5.01 12.38 -10.66
C LYS A 73 4.77 10.90 -10.89
N GLU A 74 4.05 10.56 -11.96
CA GLU A 74 3.80 9.17 -12.34
C GLU A 74 5.08 8.50 -12.85
N ILE A 75 5.37 7.31 -12.31
CA ILE A 75 6.47 6.44 -12.74
C ILE A 75 5.90 5.15 -13.29
N TYR A 76 6.40 4.75 -14.45
CA TYR A 76 6.03 3.49 -15.08
C TYR A 76 6.83 2.31 -14.52
N PHE A 77 6.11 1.32 -14.00
CA PHE A 77 6.65 0.04 -13.55
C PHE A 77 6.15 -1.10 -14.44
N THR A 78 6.97 -2.12 -14.65
CA THR A 78 6.52 -3.35 -15.29
C THR A 78 5.55 -4.09 -14.37
N HIS A 79 4.87 -5.13 -14.89
CA HIS A 79 3.89 -5.92 -14.13
C HIS A 79 4.48 -6.42 -12.80
N HIS A 80 5.58 -7.17 -12.85
CA HIS A 80 6.21 -7.73 -11.65
C HIS A 80 6.85 -6.67 -10.74
N GLU A 81 7.38 -5.58 -11.28
CA GLU A 81 7.89 -4.47 -10.46
C GLU A 81 6.78 -3.82 -9.65
N PHE A 82 5.62 -3.62 -10.28
CA PHE A 82 4.45 -3.08 -9.61
C PHE A 82 3.96 -4.01 -8.49
N ASP A 83 3.83 -5.32 -8.77
CA ASP A 83 3.39 -6.32 -7.80
C ASP A 83 4.38 -6.44 -6.64
N MET A 84 5.67 -6.37 -6.89
CA MET A 84 6.71 -6.38 -5.88
C MET A 84 6.63 -5.16 -4.94
N ILE A 85 6.52 -3.96 -5.49
CA ILE A 85 6.43 -2.74 -4.67
C ILE A 85 5.12 -2.69 -3.91
N LEU A 86 4.01 -3.10 -4.51
CA LEU A 86 2.70 -3.17 -3.87
C LEU A 86 2.69 -4.17 -2.71
N PHE A 87 3.26 -5.37 -2.93
CA PHE A 87 3.38 -6.39 -1.88
C PHE A 87 4.17 -5.87 -0.67
N LEU A 88 5.34 -5.29 -0.93
CA LEU A 88 6.18 -4.71 0.12
C LEU A 88 5.49 -3.54 0.83
N ALA A 89 4.83 -2.65 0.09
CA ALA A 89 4.15 -1.49 0.64
C ALA A 89 2.91 -1.84 1.48
N ARG A 90 2.25 -2.97 1.20
CA ARG A 90 1.16 -3.49 2.04
C ARG A 90 1.63 -4.02 3.40
N HIS A 91 2.93 -4.24 3.57
CA HIS A 91 3.53 -4.77 4.78
C HIS A 91 4.69 -3.89 5.27
N PRO A 92 4.44 -2.61 5.58
CA PRO A 92 5.50 -1.68 5.94
C PRO A 92 6.22 -2.14 7.22
N GLY A 93 7.56 -2.07 7.20
CA GLY A 93 8.42 -2.49 8.31
C GLY A 93 8.66 -4.01 8.40
N GLN A 94 7.86 -4.83 7.73
CA GLN A 94 8.06 -6.28 7.72
C GLN A 94 9.21 -6.68 6.80
N VAL A 95 10.06 -7.59 7.26
CA VAL A 95 11.18 -8.13 6.48
C VAL A 95 10.74 -9.40 5.77
N PHE A 96 11.00 -9.48 4.48
CA PHE A 96 10.74 -10.65 3.64
C PHE A 96 12.04 -11.21 3.07
N SER A 97 12.17 -12.54 3.08
CA SER A 97 13.26 -13.22 2.38
C SER A 97 13.09 -13.10 0.87
N ARG A 98 14.14 -13.42 0.12
CA ARG A 98 14.08 -13.41 -1.36
C ARG A 98 13.12 -14.46 -1.87
N GLU A 99 13.06 -15.61 -1.22
CA GLU A 99 12.14 -16.71 -1.52
C GLU A 99 10.68 -16.26 -1.36
N GLN A 100 10.34 -15.62 -0.23
CA GLN A 100 9.00 -15.09 0.03
C GLN A 100 8.60 -14.02 -0.99
N LEU A 101 9.53 -13.14 -1.36
CA LEU A 101 9.27 -12.11 -2.38
C LEU A 101 9.09 -12.74 -3.76
N TYR A 102 9.82 -13.80 -4.06
CA TYR A 102 9.67 -14.52 -5.31
C TYR A 102 8.28 -15.18 -5.39
N GLU A 103 7.88 -15.93 -4.37
CA GLU A 103 6.58 -16.59 -4.29
C GLU A 103 5.41 -15.61 -4.34
N ALA A 104 5.58 -14.39 -3.81
CA ALA A 104 4.54 -13.36 -3.83
C ALA A 104 4.31 -12.74 -5.21
N VAL A 105 5.28 -12.82 -6.12
CA VAL A 105 5.25 -12.07 -7.40
C VAL A 105 5.23 -12.98 -8.63
N TRP A 106 5.81 -14.16 -8.52
CA TRP A 106 5.89 -15.11 -9.65
C TRP A 106 5.15 -16.41 -9.32
N ASP A 107 4.30 -16.84 -10.24
CA ASP A 107 3.55 -18.11 -10.16
C ASP A 107 4.30 -19.28 -10.81
N ASP A 108 5.61 -19.13 -11.08
CA ASP A 108 6.41 -20.14 -11.77
C ASP A 108 7.33 -20.91 -10.81
N ILE A 109 7.92 -22.00 -11.33
CA ILE A 109 8.90 -22.81 -10.58
C ILE A 109 10.11 -21.94 -10.25
N PRO A 110 10.58 -21.93 -8.97
CA PRO A 110 11.68 -21.07 -8.54
C PRO A 110 12.99 -21.40 -9.25
N VAL A 111 13.36 -20.61 -10.24
CA VAL A 111 14.64 -20.71 -10.92
C VAL A 111 15.38 -19.38 -10.76
N SER A 112 16.62 -19.45 -10.26
CA SER A 112 17.45 -18.24 -10.07
C SER A 112 16.80 -17.15 -9.20
N VAL A 113 16.09 -17.55 -8.14
CA VAL A 113 15.35 -16.67 -7.20
C VAL A 113 16.18 -15.46 -6.78
N TYR A 114 17.42 -15.69 -6.32
CA TYR A 114 18.33 -14.64 -5.86
C TYR A 114 18.58 -13.56 -6.91
N ALA A 115 18.93 -13.98 -8.13
CA ALA A 115 19.26 -13.04 -9.20
C ALA A 115 18.00 -12.26 -9.64
N LYS A 116 16.86 -12.94 -9.83
CA LYS A 116 15.60 -12.31 -10.26
C LYS A 116 15.16 -11.24 -9.24
N VAL A 117 15.09 -11.58 -7.95
CA VAL A 117 14.64 -10.64 -6.92
C VAL A 117 15.62 -9.49 -6.76
N MET A 118 16.93 -9.74 -6.75
CA MET A 118 17.94 -8.67 -6.65
C MET A 118 17.86 -7.70 -7.83
N CYS A 119 17.77 -8.20 -9.06
CA CYS A 119 17.61 -7.36 -10.25
C CYS A 119 16.33 -6.53 -10.19
N MET A 120 15.22 -7.13 -9.76
CA MET A 120 13.93 -6.47 -9.62
C MET A 120 13.99 -5.33 -8.59
N ILE A 121 14.50 -5.59 -7.40
CA ILE A 121 14.67 -4.58 -6.35
C ILE A 121 15.59 -3.46 -6.82
N SER A 122 16.68 -3.79 -7.52
CA SER A 122 17.59 -2.79 -8.08
C SER A 122 16.90 -1.90 -9.11
N SER A 123 16.12 -2.49 -10.01
CA SER A 123 15.35 -1.75 -11.03
C SER A 123 14.31 -0.82 -10.38
N ILE A 124 13.55 -1.32 -9.41
CA ILE A 124 12.57 -0.50 -8.68
C ILE A 124 13.25 0.68 -7.99
N ARG A 125 14.33 0.43 -7.25
CA ARG A 125 15.09 1.49 -6.57
C ARG A 125 15.61 2.55 -7.55
N GLN A 126 16.14 2.14 -8.70
CA GLN A 126 16.63 3.06 -9.72
C GLN A 126 15.51 3.96 -10.26
N LYS A 127 14.33 3.41 -10.50
CA LYS A 127 13.16 4.17 -10.94
C LYS A 127 12.67 5.14 -9.87
N LEU A 128 12.58 4.72 -8.61
CA LEU A 128 12.22 5.59 -7.48
C LEU A 128 13.24 6.72 -7.32
N LYS A 129 14.53 6.41 -7.38
CA LYS A 129 15.61 7.38 -7.23
C LYS A 129 15.66 8.46 -8.34
N SER A 130 15.05 8.21 -9.48
CA SER A 130 14.93 9.22 -10.53
C SER A 130 14.00 10.38 -10.15
N CYS A 131 13.18 10.24 -9.11
CA CYS A 131 12.21 11.25 -8.69
C CYS A 131 12.37 11.69 -7.23
N THR A 132 13.07 10.92 -6.41
CA THR A 132 13.25 11.23 -4.98
C THR A 132 14.54 10.61 -4.45
N ASP A 133 15.12 11.23 -3.44
CA ASP A 133 16.28 10.65 -2.71
C ASP A 133 15.85 9.72 -1.57
N LYS A 134 14.54 9.55 -1.34
CA LYS A 134 14.02 8.66 -0.30
C LYS A 134 14.22 7.19 -0.67
N GLU A 135 14.61 6.38 0.31
CA GLU A 135 14.80 4.94 0.16
C GLU A 135 13.61 4.18 0.75
N TYR A 136 12.59 3.92 -0.05
CA TYR A 136 11.41 3.15 0.38
C TYR A 136 11.66 1.65 0.55
N ILE A 137 12.67 1.09 -0.09
CA ILE A 137 13.01 -0.33 0.03
C ILE A 137 14.40 -0.46 0.64
N GLN A 138 14.47 -1.02 1.84
CA GLN A 138 15.72 -1.23 2.56
C GLN A 138 16.18 -2.69 2.47
N THR A 139 17.51 -2.89 2.40
CA THR A 139 18.11 -4.22 2.50
C THR A 139 18.34 -4.56 3.97
N VAL A 140 17.85 -5.71 4.40
CA VAL A 140 18.20 -6.30 5.69
C VAL A 140 19.25 -7.38 5.42
N TRP A 141 20.50 -7.08 5.73
CA TRP A 141 21.65 -7.92 5.41
C TRP A 141 21.51 -9.33 5.98
N GLY A 142 21.77 -10.31 5.14
CA GLY A 142 21.65 -11.72 5.50
C GLY A 142 20.20 -12.25 5.56
N VAL A 143 19.17 -11.39 5.43
CA VAL A 143 17.75 -11.77 5.54
C VAL A 143 16.99 -11.51 4.24
N GLY A 144 16.90 -10.25 3.80
CA GLY A 144 16.10 -9.90 2.63
C GLY A 144 15.83 -8.42 2.52
N TYR A 145 14.58 -8.05 2.30
CA TYR A 145 14.15 -6.67 2.07
C TYR A 145 12.92 -6.30 2.90
N ARG A 146 12.79 -5.02 3.21
CA ARG A 146 11.59 -4.46 3.84
C ARG A 146 11.21 -3.15 3.16
N PHE A 147 9.95 -2.78 3.27
CA PHE A 147 9.47 -1.47 2.91
C PHE A 147 9.56 -0.53 4.11
N ASP A 148 10.17 0.64 3.89
CA ASP A 148 10.23 1.72 4.86
C ASP A 148 9.40 2.89 4.30
N PRO A 149 8.29 3.28 4.95
CA PRO A 149 7.40 4.32 4.44
C PRO A 149 8.04 5.72 4.45
N GLY A 150 9.26 5.86 4.94
CA GLY A 150 9.91 7.14 5.14
C GLY A 150 9.27 7.89 6.31
N THR A 151 9.91 7.91 7.44
CA THR A 151 9.55 8.76 8.60
C THR A 151 10.12 10.15 8.45
#